data_1b989976559394d06da4a50e13fb3542
#
_entry.id   1b989976559394d06da4a50e13fb3542
#
_cell.length_a   1.000
_cell.length_b   1.000
_cell.length_c   1.000
_cell.angle_alpha   90.00
_cell.angle_beta   90.00
_cell.angle_gamma   90.00
#
_symmetry.space_group_name_H-M   'P 1'
#
loop_
_entity.id
_entity.type
_entity.pdbx_description
1 polymer ?
#
loop_
_entity_poly.entity_id
_entity_poly.type
_entity_poly.pdbx_seq_one_letter_code
_entity_poly.pdbx_strand_id
1 'polypeptide(L)'
;MSNRSWDPPPGYEPPGYPPPGYAPPGYPPPGYAPPGYPPPGYPFGWGFKPGVIPLRALTMGEIFSGAVGYIRANPKASLGLTAAVVTVTSAMALLAQFAAPATDDGLGLVIGTLTSAAATAVATILLSGMLTVVVARSVLGSGITIGEAWRRVRGRLPALIGLSALQVIVVAVLIGSVVVVIIGVARAANGAVAALIGIPLVLLLIGSLAYLYTVLTFAPVAIVLEGKPVLGAIERSFALVRHRFWRILGIRVLAGLLATVVAGLVSIPFSLGSQLMSIGTEGPTLLGAFFAAAGQAAGQVIAAPFTAGVVVLLYVDARIRSEAFDFALRNGAAAGPGAT
;
A
#
# COMPACT_ATOMS: atom_id res chain seq x y z
N MET A 1 11.92 25.68 -62.76
CA MET A 1 10.77 24.73 -62.85
C MET A 1 9.60 25.35 -62.09
N SER A 2 8.50 25.56 -62.80
CA SER A 2 7.46 26.55 -62.56
C SER A 2 6.62 26.24 -61.32
N ASN A 3 6.55 27.22 -60.41
CA ASN A 3 5.57 27.25 -59.34
C ASN A 3 4.19 27.56 -59.97
N ARG A 4 3.32 26.57 -60.14
CA ARG A 4 1.94 26.79 -60.57
C ARG A 4 1.14 27.21 -59.35
N SER A 5 0.88 28.48 -59.19
CA SER A 5 -0.19 29.01 -58.37
C SER A 5 -1.52 28.44 -58.85
N TRP A 6 -2.30 27.85 -57.97
CA TRP A 6 -3.65 27.38 -58.23
C TRP A 6 -4.59 28.59 -58.27
N ASP A 7 -5.05 28.96 -59.47
CA ASP A 7 -6.07 29.99 -59.64
C ASP A 7 -7.44 29.30 -59.66
N PRO A 8 -8.38 29.72 -58.82
CA PRO A 8 -9.73 29.14 -58.80
C PRO A 8 -10.48 29.54 -60.12
N PRO A 9 -11.40 28.70 -60.60
CA PRO A 9 -12.18 28.98 -61.79
C PRO A 9 -13.09 30.22 -61.62
N PRO A 10 -13.36 31.00 -62.68
CA PRO A 10 -14.22 32.19 -62.59
C PRO A 10 -15.61 31.81 -62.07
N GLY A 11 -16.04 32.43 -60.96
CA GLY A 11 -17.32 32.15 -60.27
C GLY A 11 -17.20 31.45 -58.93
N TYR A 12 -15.98 31.15 -58.40
CA TYR A 12 -15.81 30.59 -57.05
C TYR A 12 -15.77 31.73 -56.02
N GLU A 13 -16.92 32.01 -55.41
CA GLU A 13 -16.98 32.77 -54.15
C GLU A 13 -16.70 31.84 -53.00
N PRO A 14 -15.65 32.07 -52.18
CA PRO A 14 -15.44 31.29 -50.96
C PRO A 14 -16.64 31.51 -50.02
N PRO A 15 -17.16 30.48 -49.32
CA PRO A 15 -18.23 30.63 -48.35
C PRO A 15 -17.82 31.71 -47.33
N GLY A 16 -18.59 32.82 -47.29
CA GLY A 16 -18.38 33.92 -46.37
C GLY A 16 -18.38 33.42 -44.95
N TYR A 17 -17.39 33.81 -44.14
CA TYR A 17 -17.39 33.55 -42.72
C TYR A 17 -18.69 34.12 -42.10
N PRO A 18 -19.49 33.33 -41.37
CA PRO A 18 -20.66 33.89 -40.67
C PRO A 18 -20.19 34.97 -39.68
N PRO A 19 -20.95 36.06 -39.50
CA PRO A 19 -20.61 37.13 -38.59
C PRO A 19 -20.47 36.60 -37.16
N PRO A 20 -19.62 37.22 -36.32
CA PRO A 20 -19.46 36.80 -34.92
C PRO A 20 -20.81 36.86 -34.20
N GLY A 21 -21.34 35.69 -33.80
CA GLY A 21 -22.62 35.57 -33.08
C GLY A 21 -23.63 34.57 -33.69
N TYR A 22 -23.40 34.02 -34.90
CA TYR A 22 -24.29 32.99 -35.47
C TYR A 22 -23.72 31.60 -35.24
N ALA A 23 -24.29 30.88 -34.24
CA ALA A 23 -24.06 29.46 -34.08
C ALA A 23 -25.04 28.68 -34.98
N PRO A 24 -24.58 27.65 -35.71
CA PRO A 24 -25.47 26.77 -36.47
C PRO A 24 -26.53 26.10 -35.57
N PRO A 25 -27.76 25.82 -36.08
CA PRO A 25 -28.77 25.10 -35.30
C PRO A 25 -28.24 23.72 -34.91
N GLY A 26 -28.10 23.48 -33.55
CA GLY A 26 -27.59 22.23 -32.99
C GLY A 26 -26.35 22.37 -32.10
N TYR A 27 -25.72 23.56 -32.00
CA TYR A 27 -24.68 23.82 -31.04
C TYR A 27 -25.27 24.47 -29.77
N PRO A 28 -24.98 23.92 -28.57
CA PRO A 28 -25.37 24.60 -27.34
C PRO A 28 -24.62 25.93 -27.17
N PRO A 29 -25.23 26.96 -26.54
CA PRO A 29 -24.59 28.26 -26.34
C PRO A 29 -23.27 28.14 -25.55
N PRO A 30 -22.30 29.05 -25.77
CA PRO A 30 -21.05 29.05 -25.01
C PRO A 30 -21.35 29.16 -23.51
N GLY A 31 -21.01 28.10 -22.75
CA GLY A 31 -21.26 28.00 -21.30
C GLY A 31 -22.07 26.76 -20.87
N TYR A 32 -22.72 26.04 -21.76
CA TYR A 32 -23.42 24.80 -21.48
C TYR A 32 -22.58 23.61 -21.95
N ALA A 33 -21.71 23.08 -21.08
CA ALA A 33 -21.11 21.76 -21.28
C ALA A 33 -22.05 20.70 -20.71
N PRO A 34 -22.40 19.64 -21.45
CA PRO A 34 -23.13 18.50 -20.89
C PRO A 34 -22.33 17.92 -19.71
N PRO A 35 -22.98 17.37 -18.67
CA PRO A 35 -22.29 16.71 -17.57
C PRO A 35 -21.39 15.60 -18.12
N GLY A 36 -20.05 15.76 -17.98
CA GLY A 36 -19.06 14.78 -18.47
C GLY A 36 -18.09 15.27 -19.55
N TYR A 37 -18.33 16.43 -20.19
CA TYR A 37 -17.35 17.03 -21.10
C TYR A 37 -16.55 18.15 -20.41
N PRO A 38 -15.20 18.12 -20.45
CA PRO A 38 -14.39 19.24 -19.97
C PRO A 38 -14.61 20.46 -20.88
N PRO A 39 -14.65 21.70 -20.34
CA PRO A 39 -14.81 22.88 -21.14
C PRO A 39 -13.68 23.06 -22.17
N PRO A 40 -13.95 23.61 -23.37
CA PRO A 40 -12.93 23.88 -24.38
C PRO A 40 -11.94 24.92 -23.85
N GLY A 41 -10.67 24.54 -23.74
CA GLY A 41 -9.59 25.45 -23.29
C GLY A 41 -8.72 24.93 -22.14
N TYR A 42 -9.00 23.78 -21.55
CA TYR A 42 -8.09 23.14 -20.61
C TYR A 42 -6.97 22.41 -21.36
N PRO A 43 -5.70 22.70 -21.07
CA PRO A 43 -4.60 21.94 -21.67
C PRO A 43 -4.74 20.46 -21.29
N PHE A 44 -4.38 19.57 -22.21
CA PHE A 44 -4.38 18.10 -22.10
C PHE A 44 -3.50 17.58 -20.95
N GLY A 45 -3.71 18.05 -19.72
CA GLY A 45 -2.90 17.72 -18.54
C GLY A 45 -3.72 17.24 -17.34
N TRP A 46 -5.04 17.35 -17.39
CA TRP A 46 -5.89 16.89 -16.29
C TRP A 46 -6.36 15.47 -16.62
N GLY A 47 -5.59 14.46 -16.15
CA GLY A 47 -5.90 13.06 -16.35
C GLY A 47 -7.33 12.75 -15.92
N PHE A 48 -8.03 11.96 -16.73
CA PHE A 48 -9.36 11.44 -16.42
C PHE A 48 -9.39 10.85 -15.01
N LYS A 49 -10.23 11.39 -14.13
CA LYS A 49 -10.35 11.03 -12.72
C LYS A 49 -11.66 10.30 -12.47
N PRO A 50 -11.76 9.00 -12.80
CA PRO A 50 -12.98 8.23 -12.63
C PRO A 50 -13.32 7.95 -11.16
N GLY A 51 -12.33 8.08 -10.25
CA GLY A 51 -12.46 7.82 -8.82
C GLY A 51 -11.60 8.76 -7.98
N VAL A 52 -10.94 8.21 -6.96
CA VAL A 52 -10.18 9.00 -5.97
C VAL A 52 -8.91 9.62 -6.53
N ILE A 53 -8.32 9.03 -7.58
CA ILE A 53 -7.04 9.48 -8.17
C ILE A 53 -7.13 9.66 -9.69
N PRO A 54 -6.31 10.58 -10.29
CA PRO A 54 -6.16 10.66 -11.74
C PRO A 54 -5.41 9.43 -12.29
N LEU A 55 -5.80 8.93 -13.48
CA LEU A 55 -5.14 7.81 -14.16
C LEU A 55 -3.88 8.27 -14.91
N ARG A 56 -2.92 8.81 -14.18
CA ARG A 56 -1.58 9.20 -14.68
C ARG A 56 -0.52 8.86 -13.66
N ALA A 57 0.75 9.04 -14.00
CA ALA A 57 1.84 8.90 -13.07
C ALA A 57 1.63 9.81 -11.84
N LEU A 58 1.53 9.19 -10.65
CA LEU A 58 1.18 9.89 -9.41
C LEU A 58 2.41 10.56 -8.79
N THR A 59 2.19 11.73 -8.21
CA THR A 59 3.14 12.37 -7.30
C THR A 59 3.01 11.77 -5.90
N MET A 60 4.00 12.01 -5.04
CA MET A 60 3.98 11.57 -3.64
C MET A 60 2.76 12.12 -2.88
N GLY A 61 2.46 13.42 -3.06
CA GLY A 61 1.30 14.04 -2.43
C GLY A 61 -0.03 13.44 -2.90
N GLU A 62 -0.15 13.10 -4.18
CA GLU A 62 -1.34 12.42 -4.72
C GLU A 62 -1.52 11.00 -4.17
N ILE A 63 -0.43 10.28 -3.89
CA ILE A 63 -0.49 8.97 -3.25
C ILE A 63 -1.03 9.11 -1.82
N PHE A 64 -0.53 10.06 -1.02
CA PHE A 64 -0.99 10.26 0.35
C PHE A 64 -2.40 10.81 0.42
N SER A 65 -2.73 11.84 -0.39
CA SER A 65 -4.08 12.39 -0.46
C SER A 65 -5.09 11.36 -0.98
N GLY A 66 -4.70 10.53 -1.94
CA GLY A 66 -5.49 9.42 -2.44
C GLY A 66 -5.73 8.34 -1.38
N ALA A 67 -4.70 8.02 -0.56
CA ALA A 67 -4.83 7.10 0.56
C ALA A 67 -5.79 7.61 1.65
N VAL A 68 -5.83 8.91 1.91
CA VAL A 68 -6.85 9.50 2.79
C VAL A 68 -8.22 9.57 2.08
N GLY A 69 -8.21 9.91 0.79
CA GLY A 69 -9.41 10.07 -0.02
C GLY A 69 -10.27 8.81 -0.10
N TYR A 70 -9.65 7.62 -0.31
CA TYR A 70 -10.43 6.38 -0.36
C TYR A 70 -11.05 6.00 1.01
N ILE A 71 -10.35 6.31 2.11
CA ILE A 71 -10.89 6.10 3.47
C ILE A 71 -12.13 6.97 3.67
N ARG A 72 -12.07 8.24 3.27
CA ARG A 72 -13.21 9.17 3.34
C ARG A 72 -14.36 8.78 2.42
N ALA A 73 -14.06 8.24 1.24
CA ALA A 73 -15.07 7.78 0.29
C ALA A 73 -15.80 6.51 0.76
N ASN A 74 -15.12 5.61 1.48
CA ASN A 74 -15.68 4.34 1.93
C ASN A 74 -15.33 4.04 3.42
N PRO A 75 -15.75 4.88 4.39
CA PRO A 75 -15.34 4.74 5.78
C PRO A 75 -15.84 3.44 6.42
N LYS A 76 -17.07 3.02 6.09
CA LYS A 76 -17.64 1.76 6.60
C LYS A 76 -16.87 0.54 6.13
N ALA A 77 -16.42 0.53 4.87
CA ALA A 77 -15.68 -0.60 4.32
C ALA A 77 -14.20 -0.59 4.77
N SER A 78 -13.56 0.56 4.92
CA SER A 78 -12.16 0.67 5.31
C SER A 78 -11.97 0.61 6.83
N LEU A 79 -12.54 1.57 7.57
CA LEU A 79 -12.39 1.65 9.02
C LEU A 79 -13.19 0.56 9.75
N GLY A 80 -14.43 0.28 9.30
CA GLY A 80 -15.29 -0.74 9.91
C GLY A 80 -14.72 -2.14 9.77
N LEU A 81 -14.18 -2.49 8.59
CA LEU A 81 -13.49 -3.75 8.40
C LEU A 81 -12.25 -3.86 9.31
N THR A 82 -11.42 -2.82 9.32
CA THR A 82 -10.21 -2.81 10.14
C THR A 82 -10.56 -2.90 11.61
N ALA A 83 -11.56 -2.14 12.08
CA ALA A 83 -12.03 -2.20 13.46
C ALA A 83 -12.49 -3.63 13.84
N ALA A 84 -13.30 -4.27 13.00
CA ALA A 84 -13.77 -5.63 13.25
C ALA A 84 -12.61 -6.64 13.37
N VAL A 85 -11.68 -6.64 12.41
CA VAL A 85 -10.55 -7.58 12.43
C VAL A 85 -9.61 -7.27 13.59
N VAL A 86 -9.25 -6.01 13.83
CA VAL A 86 -8.34 -5.61 14.90
C VAL A 86 -8.95 -5.91 16.28
N THR A 87 -10.24 -5.66 16.48
CA THR A 87 -10.91 -5.99 17.76
C THR A 87 -10.87 -7.48 18.05
N VAL A 88 -11.20 -8.32 17.07
CA VAL A 88 -11.15 -9.78 17.24
C VAL A 88 -9.74 -10.27 17.54
N THR A 89 -8.74 -9.79 16.81
CA THR A 89 -7.34 -10.21 17.02
C THR A 89 -6.76 -9.67 18.31
N SER A 90 -7.09 -8.45 18.72
CA SER A 90 -6.68 -7.90 20.03
C SER A 90 -7.32 -8.66 21.19
N ALA A 91 -8.60 -9.05 21.06
CA ALA A 91 -9.26 -9.88 22.05
C ALA A 91 -8.61 -11.26 22.16
N MET A 92 -8.29 -11.89 21.02
CA MET A 92 -7.55 -13.18 21.01
C MET A 92 -6.16 -13.06 21.64
N ALA A 93 -5.43 -11.98 21.36
CA ALA A 93 -4.12 -11.73 21.94
C ALA A 93 -4.19 -11.52 23.46
N LEU A 94 -5.19 -10.77 23.93
CA LEU A 94 -5.45 -10.63 25.39
C LEU A 94 -5.78 -11.96 26.04
N LEU A 95 -6.69 -12.73 25.45
CA LEU A 95 -7.03 -14.05 25.99
C LEU A 95 -5.81 -14.99 26.03
N ALA A 96 -4.98 -14.98 24.99
CA ALA A 96 -3.75 -15.76 24.95
C ALA A 96 -2.76 -15.34 26.06
N GLN A 97 -2.65 -14.04 26.34
CA GLN A 97 -1.78 -13.52 27.38
C GLN A 97 -2.18 -14.00 28.79
N PHE A 98 -3.48 -14.09 29.07
CA PHE A 98 -4.00 -14.54 30.37
C PHE A 98 -4.21 -16.04 30.48
N ALA A 99 -4.34 -16.75 29.33
CA ALA A 99 -4.48 -18.19 29.28
C ALA A 99 -3.13 -18.93 29.28
N ALA A 100 -2.01 -18.22 29.02
CA ALA A 100 -0.69 -18.83 29.06
C ALA A 100 -0.38 -19.28 30.49
N PRO A 101 -0.01 -20.56 30.72
CA PRO A 101 0.36 -21.01 32.04
C PRO A 101 1.56 -20.22 32.57
N ALA A 102 1.46 -19.76 33.81
CA ALA A 102 2.58 -19.17 34.55
C ALA A 102 3.58 -20.29 34.91
N THR A 103 4.34 -20.73 33.90
CA THR A 103 5.41 -21.71 34.12
C THR A 103 6.73 -20.96 34.27
N ASP A 104 7.47 -21.25 35.33
CA ASP A 104 8.79 -20.65 35.61
C ASP A 104 9.84 -21.00 34.52
N ASP A 105 9.54 -21.96 33.65
CA ASP A 105 10.44 -22.50 32.64
C ASP A 105 10.53 -21.65 31.35
N GLY A 106 9.89 -20.48 31.29
CA GLY A 106 9.84 -19.63 30.10
C GLY A 106 8.95 -20.20 28.94
N LEU A 107 8.44 -21.43 29.08
CA LEU A 107 7.60 -22.09 28.06
C LEU A 107 6.29 -21.34 27.85
N GLY A 108 5.66 -20.85 28.92
CA GLY A 108 4.46 -20.02 28.86
C GLY A 108 4.66 -18.72 28.08
N LEU A 109 5.82 -18.06 28.26
CA LEU A 109 6.19 -16.87 27.51
C LEU A 109 6.36 -17.19 26.00
N VAL A 110 7.02 -18.30 25.66
CA VAL A 110 7.20 -18.76 24.27
C VAL A 110 5.86 -19.05 23.62
N ILE A 111 4.97 -19.80 24.29
CA ILE A 111 3.63 -20.11 23.75
C ILE A 111 2.81 -18.84 23.58
N GLY A 112 2.79 -17.95 24.55
CA GLY A 112 2.07 -16.66 24.46
C GLY A 112 2.57 -15.78 23.33
N THR A 113 3.89 -15.67 23.14
CA THR A 113 4.49 -14.88 22.03
C THR A 113 4.19 -15.51 20.68
N LEU A 114 4.29 -16.81 20.52
CA LEU A 114 3.97 -17.51 19.27
C LEU A 114 2.47 -17.39 18.92
N THR A 115 1.58 -17.49 19.89
CA THR A 115 0.13 -17.35 19.68
C THR A 115 -0.23 -15.93 19.27
N SER A 116 0.33 -14.92 19.93
CA SER A 116 0.10 -13.51 19.58
C SER A 116 0.67 -13.16 18.20
N ALA A 117 1.85 -13.69 17.87
CA ALA A 117 2.47 -13.52 16.56
C ALA A 117 1.62 -14.17 15.45
N ALA A 118 1.10 -15.38 15.69
CA ALA A 118 0.21 -16.06 14.75
C ALA A 118 -1.11 -15.28 14.53
N ALA A 119 -1.73 -14.79 15.60
CA ALA A 119 -2.94 -13.97 15.52
C ALA A 119 -2.69 -12.67 14.73
N THR A 120 -1.57 -12.00 14.99
CA THR A 120 -1.17 -10.78 14.27
C THR A 120 -0.90 -11.05 12.78
N ALA A 121 -0.27 -12.18 12.47
CA ALA A 121 -0.02 -12.58 11.07
C ALA A 121 -1.34 -12.82 10.32
N VAL A 122 -2.28 -13.55 10.92
CA VAL A 122 -3.61 -13.79 10.34
C VAL A 122 -4.35 -12.47 10.12
N ALA A 123 -4.36 -11.57 11.11
CA ALA A 123 -4.96 -10.25 10.98
C ALA A 123 -4.36 -9.44 9.81
N THR A 124 -3.04 -9.42 9.72
CA THR A 124 -2.31 -8.70 8.67
C THR A 124 -2.64 -9.24 7.28
N ILE A 125 -2.72 -10.57 7.14
CA ILE A 125 -3.11 -11.24 5.88
C ILE A 125 -4.53 -10.84 5.48
N LEU A 126 -5.48 -10.96 6.40
CA LEU A 126 -6.88 -10.62 6.13
C LEU A 126 -7.05 -9.15 5.78
N LEU A 127 -6.47 -8.25 6.58
CA LEU A 127 -6.54 -6.81 6.34
C LEU A 127 -5.88 -6.42 5.02
N SER A 128 -4.66 -6.90 4.77
CA SER A 128 -3.93 -6.61 3.52
C SER A 128 -4.73 -7.05 2.29
N GLY A 129 -5.28 -8.26 2.30
CA GLY A 129 -6.09 -8.79 1.20
C GLY A 129 -7.38 -7.99 0.99
N MET A 130 -8.17 -7.81 2.04
CA MET A 130 -9.48 -7.13 1.94
C MET A 130 -9.34 -5.65 1.64
N LEU A 131 -8.43 -4.95 2.31
CA LEU A 131 -8.18 -3.52 2.04
C LEU A 131 -7.65 -3.29 0.63
N THR A 132 -6.84 -4.20 0.08
CA THR A 132 -6.40 -4.13 -1.32
C THR A 132 -7.59 -4.08 -2.29
N VAL A 133 -8.62 -4.90 -2.08
CA VAL A 133 -9.84 -4.89 -2.91
C VAL A 133 -10.63 -3.60 -2.72
N VAL A 134 -10.77 -3.12 -1.48
CA VAL A 134 -11.48 -1.87 -1.18
C VAL A 134 -10.81 -0.68 -1.86
N VAL A 135 -9.48 -0.56 -1.74
CA VAL A 135 -8.72 0.53 -2.38
C VAL A 135 -8.83 0.45 -3.91
N ALA A 136 -8.62 -0.73 -4.50
CA ALA A 136 -8.68 -0.88 -5.95
C ALA A 136 -10.06 -0.49 -6.54
N ARG A 137 -11.14 -0.78 -5.82
CA ARG A 137 -12.49 -0.37 -6.21
C ARG A 137 -12.71 1.14 -6.06
N SER A 138 -12.19 1.73 -4.99
CA SER A 138 -12.26 3.18 -4.76
C SER A 138 -11.50 3.97 -5.82
N VAL A 139 -10.39 3.43 -6.34
CA VAL A 139 -9.65 4.01 -7.47
C VAL A 139 -10.52 4.10 -8.72
N LEU A 140 -11.39 3.11 -8.94
CA LEU A 140 -12.34 3.07 -10.05
C LEU A 140 -13.67 3.81 -9.78
N GLY A 141 -13.78 4.53 -8.65
CA GLY A 141 -14.98 5.27 -8.27
C GLY A 141 -16.15 4.41 -7.81
N SER A 142 -15.95 3.12 -7.55
CA SER A 142 -17.00 2.21 -7.11
C SER A 142 -16.89 1.89 -5.61
N GLY A 143 -18.02 1.98 -4.89
CA GLY A 143 -18.14 1.46 -3.53
C GLY A 143 -18.12 -0.07 -3.51
N ILE A 144 -17.70 -0.64 -2.38
CA ILE A 144 -17.72 -2.08 -2.16
C ILE A 144 -18.19 -2.39 -0.74
N THR A 145 -18.96 -3.47 -0.58
CA THR A 145 -19.35 -3.97 0.72
C THR A 145 -18.29 -4.91 1.30
N ILE A 146 -18.26 -5.04 2.64
CA ILE A 146 -17.34 -5.95 3.32
C ILE A 146 -17.50 -7.40 2.83
N GLY A 147 -18.76 -7.84 2.61
CA GLY A 147 -19.06 -9.18 2.12
C GLY A 147 -18.56 -9.44 0.70
N GLU A 148 -18.58 -8.45 -0.18
CA GLU A 148 -18.02 -8.56 -1.54
C GLU A 148 -16.49 -8.61 -1.51
N ALA A 149 -15.85 -7.80 -0.66
CA ALA A 149 -14.41 -7.85 -0.45
C ALA A 149 -13.99 -9.24 0.03
N TRP A 150 -14.70 -9.80 1.03
CA TRP A 150 -14.47 -11.15 1.54
C TRP A 150 -14.59 -12.22 0.45
N ARG A 151 -15.68 -12.20 -0.34
CA ARG A 151 -15.89 -13.19 -1.41
C ARG A 151 -14.75 -13.21 -2.45
N ARG A 152 -14.13 -12.05 -2.70
CA ARG A 152 -12.99 -11.95 -3.64
C ARG A 152 -11.68 -12.44 -3.03
N VAL A 153 -11.47 -12.20 -1.75
CA VAL A 153 -10.20 -12.54 -1.07
C VAL A 153 -10.16 -13.99 -0.61
N ARG A 154 -11.31 -14.59 -0.18
CA ARG A 154 -11.35 -15.95 0.36
C ARG A 154 -10.69 -17.00 -0.53
N GLY A 155 -10.83 -16.90 -1.85
CA GLY A 155 -10.19 -17.80 -2.81
C GLY A 155 -8.68 -17.56 -2.99
N ARG A 156 -8.15 -16.46 -2.45
CA ARG A 156 -6.73 -16.09 -2.50
C ARG A 156 -6.01 -16.26 -1.15
N LEU A 157 -6.76 -16.58 -0.09
CA LEU A 157 -6.21 -16.77 1.25
C LEU A 157 -5.06 -17.78 1.29
N PRO A 158 -5.14 -18.97 0.65
CA PRO A 158 -4.03 -19.92 0.68
C PRO A 158 -2.74 -19.33 0.10
N ALA A 159 -2.83 -18.58 -0.99
CA ALA A 159 -1.66 -17.92 -1.57
C ALA A 159 -1.12 -16.78 -0.69
N LEU A 160 -1.99 -15.99 -0.05
CA LEU A 160 -1.58 -14.96 0.91
C LEU A 160 -0.91 -15.57 2.15
N ILE A 161 -1.47 -16.65 2.70
CA ILE A 161 -0.88 -17.39 3.82
C ILE A 161 0.47 -17.97 3.40
N GLY A 162 0.56 -18.59 2.23
CA GLY A 162 1.81 -19.11 1.71
C GLY A 162 2.89 -18.03 1.53
N LEU A 163 2.52 -16.86 1.01
CA LEU A 163 3.43 -15.71 0.89
C LEU A 163 3.91 -15.24 2.27
N SER A 164 2.99 -15.10 3.24
CA SER A 164 3.33 -14.64 4.59
C SER A 164 4.18 -15.65 5.33
N ALA A 165 3.89 -16.94 5.20
CA ALA A 165 4.71 -18.02 5.77
C ALA A 165 6.13 -17.99 5.18
N LEU A 166 6.25 -17.85 3.86
CA LEU A 166 7.55 -17.72 3.20
C LEU A 166 8.32 -16.49 3.70
N GLN A 167 7.65 -15.33 3.83
CA GLN A 167 8.27 -14.12 4.37
C GLN A 167 8.78 -14.31 5.80
N VAL A 168 7.97 -14.93 6.67
CA VAL A 168 8.35 -15.20 8.07
C VAL A 168 9.55 -16.15 8.11
N ILE A 169 9.56 -17.22 7.32
CA ILE A 169 10.68 -18.16 7.24
C ILE A 169 11.95 -17.47 6.79
N VAL A 170 11.91 -16.69 5.72
CA VAL A 170 13.10 -15.99 5.19
C VAL A 170 13.63 -14.99 6.22
N VAL A 171 12.75 -14.20 6.86
CA VAL A 171 13.14 -13.24 7.91
C VAL A 171 13.73 -13.96 9.12
N ALA A 172 13.11 -15.06 9.58
CA ALA A 172 13.60 -15.85 10.71
C ALA A 172 14.98 -16.46 10.42
N VAL A 173 15.21 -16.98 9.22
CA VAL A 173 16.51 -17.52 8.81
C VAL A 173 17.57 -16.42 8.74
N LEU A 174 17.24 -15.23 8.19
CA LEU A 174 18.16 -14.10 8.14
C LEU A 174 18.54 -13.62 9.56
N ILE A 175 17.55 -13.38 10.42
CA ILE A 175 17.82 -12.94 11.79
C ILE A 175 18.56 -14.03 12.56
N GLY A 176 18.11 -15.27 12.49
CA GLY A 176 18.70 -16.41 13.21
C GLY A 176 20.16 -16.64 12.82
N SER A 177 20.49 -16.57 11.52
CA SER A 177 21.87 -16.73 11.06
C SER A 177 22.79 -15.64 11.62
N VAL A 178 22.35 -14.39 11.63
CA VAL A 178 23.12 -13.27 12.19
C VAL A 178 23.30 -13.42 13.69
N VAL A 179 22.25 -13.79 14.45
CA VAL A 179 22.32 -14.04 15.89
C VAL A 179 23.27 -15.16 16.23
N VAL A 180 23.23 -16.28 15.50
CA VAL A 180 24.14 -17.42 15.71
C VAL A 180 25.61 -17.01 15.48
N VAL A 181 25.88 -16.24 14.42
CA VAL A 181 27.24 -15.74 14.15
C VAL A 181 27.71 -14.80 15.24
N ILE A 182 26.89 -13.84 15.69
CA ILE A 182 27.25 -12.90 16.74
C ILE A 182 27.54 -13.62 18.05
N ILE A 183 26.69 -14.58 18.46
CA ILE A 183 26.90 -15.39 19.67
C ILE A 183 28.17 -16.23 19.55
N GLY A 184 28.41 -16.87 18.39
CA GLY A 184 29.60 -17.66 18.13
C GLY A 184 30.88 -16.82 18.28
N VAL A 185 30.92 -15.65 17.66
CA VAL A 185 32.06 -14.73 17.76
C VAL A 185 32.25 -14.20 19.19
N ALA A 186 31.17 -13.83 19.88
CA ALA A 186 31.23 -13.32 21.25
C ALA A 186 31.76 -14.36 22.25
N ARG A 187 31.54 -15.65 21.99
CA ARG A 187 32.08 -16.75 22.81
C ARG A 187 33.52 -17.11 22.47
N ALA A 188 33.93 -16.93 21.19
CA ALA A 188 35.26 -17.33 20.70
C ALA A 188 36.32 -16.23 20.83
N ALA A 189 35.89 -14.93 20.90
CA ALA A 189 36.76 -13.78 20.85
C ALA A 189 36.43 -12.76 21.97
N ASN A 190 37.27 -11.73 22.08
CA ASN A 190 36.98 -10.61 22.99
C ASN A 190 35.88 -9.69 22.45
N GLY A 191 35.31 -8.84 23.32
CA GLY A 191 34.21 -7.94 22.97
C GLY A 191 34.53 -6.97 21.83
N ALA A 192 35.79 -6.55 21.66
CA ALA A 192 36.18 -5.65 20.58
C ALA A 192 36.06 -6.35 19.20
N VAL A 193 36.50 -7.62 19.09
CA VAL A 193 36.35 -8.41 17.86
C VAL A 193 34.87 -8.72 17.58
N ALA A 194 34.11 -9.02 18.64
CA ALA A 194 32.67 -9.25 18.50
C ALA A 194 31.95 -7.99 17.98
N ALA A 195 32.31 -6.81 18.45
CA ALA A 195 31.75 -5.56 17.94
C ALA A 195 32.19 -5.26 16.49
N LEU A 196 33.47 -5.48 16.17
CA LEU A 196 34.02 -5.24 14.83
C LEU A 196 33.32 -6.06 13.74
N ILE A 197 32.94 -7.31 14.04
CA ILE A 197 32.22 -8.20 13.13
C ILE A 197 30.70 -7.99 13.26
N GLY A 198 30.18 -7.81 14.46
CA GLY A 198 28.76 -7.69 14.74
C GLY A 198 28.12 -6.45 14.15
N ILE A 199 28.80 -5.29 14.25
CA ILE A 199 28.22 -4.03 13.71
C ILE A 199 28.00 -4.09 12.19
N PRO A 200 28.99 -4.45 11.34
CA PRO A 200 28.76 -4.61 9.91
C PRO A 200 27.70 -5.66 9.58
N LEU A 201 27.65 -6.76 10.34
CA LEU A 201 26.66 -7.82 10.13
C LEU A 201 25.24 -7.36 10.44
N VAL A 202 25.04 -6.58 11.49
CA VAL A 202 23.75 -5.97 11.82
C VAL A 202 23.35 -4.95 10.75
N LEU A 203 24.27 -4.13 10.25
CA LEU A 203 23.99 -3.19 9.17
C LEU A 203 23.60 -3.91 7.88
N LEU A 204 24.28 -5.01 7.55
CA LEU A 204 23.93 -5.86 6.42
C LEU A 204 22.53 -6.49 6.61
N LEU A 205 22.19 -6.94 7.81
CA LEU A 205 20.86 -7.46 8.14
C LEU A 205 19.79 -6.38 7.94
N ILE A 206 19.99 -5.18 8.46
CA ILE A 206 19.06 -4.06 8.29
C ILE A 206 18.85 -3.76 6.79
N GLY A 207 19.94 -3.69 6.03
CA GLY A 207 19.88 -3.47 4.56
C GLY A 207 19.13 -4.60 3.84
N SER A 208 19.37 -5.85 4.22
CA SER A 208 18.70 -7.03 3.64
C SER A 208 17.22 -7.05 3.97
N LEU A 209 16.83 -6.71 5.21
CA LEU A 209 15.43 -6.61 5.62
C LEU A 209 14.71 -5.46 4.90
N ALA A 210 15.36 -4.29 4.77
CA ALA A 210 14.81 -3.15 4.02
C ALA A 210 14.63 -3.48 2.54
N TYR A 211 15.59 -4.20 1.95
CA TYR A 211 15.49 -4.69 0.59
C TYR A 211 14.30 -5.65 0.42
N LEU A 212 14.22 -6.68 1.27
CA LEU A 212 13.15 -7.68 1.24
C LEU A 212 11.77 -7.04 1.45
N TYR A 213 11.65 -6.14 2.45
CA TYR A 213 10.44 -5.37 2.72
C TYR A 213 9.96 -4.58 1.50
N THR A 214 10.90 -3.96 0.77
CA THR A 214 10.56 -3.16 -0.41
C THR A 214 10.19 -4.03 -1.59
N VAL A 215 10.98 -5.07 -1.87
CA VAL A 215 10.77 -5.97 -3.01
C VAL A 215 9.46 -6.74 -2.90
N LEU A 216 9.08 -7.17 -1.70
CA LEU A 216 7.84 -7.93 -1.46
C LEU A 216 6.60 -7.05 -1.27
N THR A 217 6.76 -5.72 -1.32
CA THR A 217 5.67 -4.76 -1.10
C THR A 217 4.42 -5.03 -1.95
N PHE A 218 4.61 -5.34 -3.22
CA PHE A 218 3.51 -5.51 -4.18
C PHE A 218 3.04 -6.96 -4.32
N ALA A 219 3.72 -7.92 -3.73
CA ALA A 219 3.36 -9.33 -3.85
C ALA A 219 1.94 -9.64 -3.33
N PRO A 220 1.49 -9.16 -2.15
CA PRO A 220 0.11 -9.37 -1.71
C PRO A 220 -0.91 -8.74 -2.65
N VAL A 221 -0.60 -7.56 -3.19
CA VAL A 221 -1.47 -6.84 -4.14
C VAL A 221 -1.60 -7.62 -5.44
N ALA A 222 -0.50 -8.16 -5.98
CA ALA A 222 -0.48 -8.97 -7.18
C ALA A 222 -1.27 -10.29 -7.01
N ILE A 223 -1.19 -10.94 -5.85
CA ILE A 223 -2.02 -12.13 -5.55
C ILE A 223 -3.50 -11.78 -5.60
N VAL A 224 -3.90 -10.67 -4.97
CA VAL A 224 -5.31 -10.30 -4.82
C VAL A 224 -5.89 -9.76 -6.11
N LEU A 225 -5.19 -8.86 -6.81
CA LEU A 225 -5.70 -8.16 -8.00
C LEU A 225 -5.45 -8.93 -9.30
N GLU A 226 -4.25 -9.52 -9.47
CA GLU A 226 -3.90 -10.24 -10.69
C GLU A 226 -4.12 -11.76 -10.59
N GLY A 227 -4.40 -12.27 -9.39
CA GLY A 227 -4.65 -13.68 -9.17
C GLY A 227 -3.43 -14.57 -9.36
N LYS A 228 -2.23 -14.03 -9.21
CA LYS A 228 -0.99 -14.77 -9.39
C LYS A 228 -0.71 -15.76 -8.26
N PRO A 229 -0.03 -16.89 -8.55
CA PRO A 229 0.50 -17.75 -7.50
C PRO A 229 1.64 -17.04 -6.76
N VAL A 230 2.05 -17.56 -5.58
CA VAL A 230 3.03 -16.91 -4.69
C VAL A 230 4.32 -16.52 -5.42
N LEU A 231 4.95 -17.44 -6.13
CA LEU A 231 6.21 -17.18 -6.86
C LEU A 231 6.01 -16.15 -7.97
N GLY A 232 4.96 -16.28 -8.78
CA GLY A 232 4.65 -15.30 -9.83
C GLY A 232 4.30 -13.91 -9.30
N ALA A 233 3.75 -13.80 -8.08
CA ALA A 233 3.51 -12.54 -7.41
C ALA A 233 4.81 -11.89 -6.91
N ILE A 234 5.77 -12.68 -6.42
CA ILE A 234 7.10 -12.22 -6.03
C ILE A 234 7.87 -11.70 -7.25
N GLU A 235 7.89 -12.46 -8.35
CA GLU A 235 8.52 -12.05 -9.61
C GLU A 235 7.92 -10.75 -10.13
N ARG A 236 6.59 -10.63 -10.11
CA ARG A 236 5.88 -9.41 -10.53
C ARG A 236 6.25 -8.22 -9.66
N SER A 237 6.29 -8.42 -8.34
CA SER A 237 6.68 -7.38 -7.38
C SER A 237 8.12 -6.93 -7.61
N PHE A 238 9.05 -7.87 -7.77
CA PHE A 238 10.45 -7.58 -8.07
C PHE A 238 10.60 -6.78 -9.37
N ALA A 239 9.93 -7.21 -10.45
CA ALA A 239 9.98 -6.52 -11.74
C ALA A 239 9.52 -5.05 -11.65
N LEU A 240 8.47 -4.77 -10.85
CA LEU A 240 7.95 -3.41 -10.66
C LEU A 240 8.86 -2.56 -9.76
N VAL A 241 9.52 -3.18 -8.76
CA VAL A 241 10.33 -2.46 -7.75
C VAL A 241 11.74 -2.17 -8.24
N ARG A 242 12.40 -3.08 -8.98
CA ARG A 242 13.85 -3.03 -9.29
C ARG A 242 14.34 -1.71 -9.87
N HIS A 243 13.54 -1.06 -10.73
CA HIS A 243 13.91 0.19 -11.38
C HIS A 243 13.60 1.45 -10.57
N ARG A 244 12.87 1.31 -9.43
CA ARG A 244 12.35 2.44 -8.63
C ARG A 244 12.45 2.19 -7.14
N PHE A 245 13.37 1.32 -6.75
CA PHE A 245 13.55 0.85 -5.37
C PHE A 245 13.56 2.00 -4.35
N TRP A 246 14.43 2.97 -4.51
CA TRP A 246 14.59 4.07 -3.57
C TRP A 246 13.33 4.94 -3.42
N ARG A 247 12.62 5.16 -4.52
CA ARG A 247 11.36 5.90 -4.48
C ARG A 247 10.28 5.15 -3.71
N ILE A 248 10.15 3.85 -3.98
CA ILE A 248 9.16 3.00 -3.31
C ILE A 248 9.50 2.85 -1.83
N LEU A 249 10.76 2.58 -1.49
CA LEU A 249 11.25 2.52 -0.12
C LEU A 249 10.98 3.82 0.62
N GLY A 250 11.37 4.98 0.04
CA GLY A 250 11.18 6.28 0.66
C GLY A 250 9.71 6.61 0.96
N ILE A 251 8.81 6.39 -0.02
CA ILE A 251 7.37 6.62 0.19
C ILE A 251 6.81 5.66 1.24
N ARG A 252 7.23 4.38 1.23
CA ARG A 252 6.80 3.39 2.23
C ARG A 252 7.27 3.72 3.64
N VAL A 253 8.54 4.10 3.79
CA VAL A 253 9.10 4.50 5.10
C VAL A 253 8.38 5.74 5.62
N LEU A 254 8.18 6.75 4.78
CA LEU A 254 7.44 7.95 5.19
C LEU A 254 5.99 7.66 5.54
N ALA A 255 5.31 6.82 4.75
CA ALA A 255 3.94 6.40 5.07
C ALA A 255 3.87 5.63 6.39
N GLY A 256 4.82 4.73 6.64
CA GLY A 256 4.94 4.00 7.89
C GLY A 256 5.20 4.93 9.08
N LEU A 257 6.11 5.89 8.93
CA LEU A 257 6.41 6.89 9.96
C LEU A 257 5.17 7.73 10.30
N LEU A 258 4.48 8.26 9.29
CA LEU A 258 3.25 9.03 9.48
C LEU A 258 2.16 8.18 10.17
N ALA A 259 1.98 6.94 9.72
CA ALA A 259 1.03 6.01 10.33
C ALA A 259 1.37 5.71 11.79
N THR A 260 2.66 5.50 12.12
CA THR A 260 3.13 5.26 13.48
C THR A 260 2.93 6.47 14.38
N VAL A 261 3.23 7.68 13.89
CA VAL A 261 2.99 8.92 14.64
C VAL A 261 1.51 9.10 14.95
N VAL A 262 0.63 8.95 13.94
CA VAL A 262 -0.81 9.08 14.14
C VAL A 262 -1.33 7.99 15.09
N ALA A 263 -0.94 6.74 14.90
CA ALA A 263 -1.33 5.65 15.79
C ALA A 263 -0.83 5.88 17.24
N GLY A 264 0.39 6.36 17.39
CA GLY A 264 0.96 6.72 18.70
C GLY A 264 0.16 7.81 19.40
N LEU A 265 -0.16 8.91 18.71
CA LEU A 265 -0.98 9.99 19.26
C LEU A 265 -2.36 9.51 19.74
N VAL A 266 -3.00 8.65 18.95
CA VAL A 266 -4.29 8.04 19.31
C VAL A 266 -4.15 7.11 20.52
N SER A 267 -3.03 6.42 20.66
CA SER A 267 -2.78 5.47 21.75
C SER A 267 -2.40 6.15 23.09
N ILE A 268 -1.94 7.43 23.10
CA ILE A 268 -1.50 8.14 24.31
C ILE A 268 -2.53 8.08 25.47
N PRO A 269 -3.81 8.44 25.29
CA PRO A 269 -4.76 8.45 26.43
C PRO A 269 -4.97 7.04 27.00
N PHE A 270 -4.90 6.03 26.17
CA PHE A 270 -5.03 4.63 26.59
C PHE A 270 -3.79 4.14 27.32
N SER A 271 -2.58 4.53 26.87
CA SER A 271 -1.34 4.16 27.52
C SER A 271 -1.20 4.81 28.91
N LEU A 272 -1.65 6.05 29.04
CA LEU A 272 -1.75 6.71 30.36
C LEU A 272 -2.76 5.98 31.27
N GLY A 273 -3.92 5.59 30.75
CA GLY A 273 -4.89 4.77 31.49
C GLY A 273 -4.31 3.44 31.94
N SER A 274 -3.57 2.76 31.05
CA SER A 274 -2.87 1.51 31.37
C SER A 274 -1.87 1.66 32.51
N GLN A 275 -1.05 2.73 32.48
CA GLN A 275 -0.07 3.02 33.52
C GLN A 275 -0.74 3.35 34.86
N LEU A 276 -1.80 4.18 34.86
CA LEU A 276 -2.54 4.51 36.08
C LEU A 276 -3.15 3.28 36.76
N MET A 277 -3.67 2.33 35.96
CA MET A 277 -4.23 1.07 36.47
C MET A 277 -3.17 0.09 36.99
N SER A 278 -1.91 0.31 36.70
CA SER A 278 -0.80 -0.52 37.15
C SER A 278 -0.03 0.08 38.35
N ILE A 279 -0.43 1.25 38.84
CA ILE A 279 0.20 1.89 40.01
C ILE A 279 -0.06 1.03 41.25
N GLY A 280 1.03 0.65 41.97
CA GLY A 280 0.95 -0.11 43.20
C GLY A 280 0.74 -1.62 43.00
N THR A 281 0.87 -2.14 41.78
CA THR A 281 0.80 -3.57 41.49
C THR A 281 2.13 -4.13 40.97
N GLU A 282 2.46 -5.37 41.34
CA GLU A 282 3.66 -6.06 40.84
C GLU A 282 3.41 -6.70 39.49
N GLY A 283 3.03 -5.92 38.48
CA GLY A 283 2.81 -6.42 37.13
C GLY A 283 1.59 -5.84 36.42
N PRO A 284 1.35 -6.25 35.16
CA PRO A 284 0.23 -5.73 34.39
C PRO A 284 -1.11 -6.24 34.95
N THR A 285 -1.98 -5.29 35.31
CA THR A 285 -3.35 -5.61 35.72
C THR A 285 -4.20 -5.93 34.48
N LEU A 286 -5.29 -6.69 34.66
CA LEU A 286 -6.24 -6.98 33.58
C LEU A 286 -6.79 -5.69 32.93
N LEU A 287 -7.14 -4.70 33.76
CA LEU A 287 -7.61 -3.40 33.29
C LEU A 287 -6.51 -2.62 32.54
N GLY A 288 -5.29 -2.62 33.05
CA GLY A 288 -4.14 -2.00 32.37
C GLY A 288 -3.86 -2.63 31.02
N ALA A 289 -3.87 -3.96 30.95
CA ALA A 289 -3.71 -4.70 29.70
C ALA A 289 -4.85 -4.42 28.69
N PHE A 290 -6.09 -4.31 29.19
CA PHE A 290 -7.24 -3.94 28.35
C PHE A 290 -7.07 -2.52 27.77
N PHE A 291 -6.69 -1.53 28.58
CA PHE A 291 -6.41 -0.18 28.08
C PHE A 291 -5.29 -0.16 27.06
N ALA A 292 -4.19 -0.86 27.30
CA ALA A 292 -3.07 -0.97 26.35
C ALA A 292 -3.53 -1.58 25.02
N ALA A 293 -4.28 -2.68 25.07
CA ALA A 293 -4.83 -3.33 23.86
C ALA A 293 -5.84 -2.45 23.12
N ALA A 294 -6.70 -1.74 23.83
CA ALA A 294 -7.65 -0.80 23.24
C ALA A 294 -6.93 0.37 22.52
N GLY A 295 -5.87 0.92 23.11
CA GLY A 295 -5.05 1.96 22.49
C GLY A 295 -4.36 1.46 21.22
N GLN A 296 -3.76 0.28 21.28
CA GLN A 296 -3.13 -0.36 20.12
C GLN A 296 -4.14 -0.61 19.01
N ALA A 297 -5.33 -1.13 19.35
CA ALA A 297 -6.41 -1.35 18.41
C ALA A 297 -6.88 -0.06 17.76
N ALA A 298 -7.13 1.00 18.54
CA ALA A 298 -7.55 2.30 18.04
C ALA A 298 -6.52 2.90 17.07
N GLY A 299 -5.23 2.83 17.39
CA GLY A 299 -4.15 3.25 16.50
C GLY A 299 -4.13 2.47 15.18
N GLN A 300 -4.27 1.15 15.24
CA GLN A 300 -4.28 0.27 14.07
C GLN A 300 -5.50 0.50 13.15
N VAL A 301 -6.66 0.80 13.70
CA VAL A 301 -7.88 1.09 12.92
C VAL A 301 -7.65 2.25 11.95
N ILE A 302 -6.81 3.21 12.31
CA ILE A 302 -6.48 4.38 11.46
C ILE A 302 -5.25 4.08 10.58
N ALA A 303 -4.20 3.52 11.14
CA ALA A 303 -2.92 3.30 10.47
C ALA A 303 -2.98 2.24 9.36
N ALA A 304 -3.69 1.13 9.58
CA ALA A 304 -3.71 0.01 8.65
C ALA A 304 -4.40 0.35 7.31
N PRO A 305 -5.58 1.01 7.26
CA PRO A 305 -6.16 1.44 6.00
C PRO A 305 -5.27 2.44 5.25
N PHE A 306 -4.67 3.39 5.95
CA PHE A 306 -3.79 4.38 5.33
C PHE A 306 -2.59 3.71 4.65
N THR A 307 -1.88 2.84 5.36
CA THR A 307 -0.72 2.13 4.80
C THR A 307 -1.10 1.19 3.66
N ALA A 308 -2.22 0.49 3.76
CA ALA A 308 -2.74 -0.34 2.67
C ALA A 308 -3.09 0.51 1.43
N GLY A 309 -3.72 1.67 1.63
CA GLY A 309 -3.99 2.65 0.58
C GLY A 309 -2.74 3.08 -0.16
N VAL A 310 -1.70 3.49 0.57
CA VAL A 310 -0.41 3.89 -0.01
C VAL A 310 0.22 2.75 -0.83
N VAL A 311 0.19 1.51 -0.33
CA VAL A 311 0.76 0.35 -1.06
C VAL A 311 0.05 0.10 -2.37
N VAL A 312 -1.30 0.09 -2.37
CA VAL A 312 -2.08 -0.16 -3.59
C VAL A 312 -1.92 0.99 -4.59
N LEU A 313 -1.89 2.24 -4.12
CA LEU A 313 -1.67 3.40 -4.99
C LEU A 313 -0.26 3.41 -5.59
N LEU A 314 0.76 3.03 -4.82
CA LEU A 314 2.12 2.81 -5.32
C LEU A 314 2.17 1.70 -6.38
N TYR A 315 1.42 0.62 -6.16
CA TYR A 315 1.31 -0.47 -7.14
C TYR A 315 0.69 0.02 -8.45
N VAL A 316 -0.40 0.79 -8.37
CA VAL A 316 -1.06 1.39 -9.54
C VAL A 316 -0.12 2.36 -10.26
N ASP A 317 0.59 3.24 -9.52
CA ASP A 317 1.59 4.15 -10.09
C ASP A 317 2.74 3.40 -10.77
N ALA A 318 3.28 2.36 -10.13
CA ALA A 318 4.35 1.54 -10.69
C ALA A 318 3.89 0.83 -11.97
N ARG A 319 2.66 0.33 -12.00
CA ARG A 319 2.05 -0.33 -13.15
C ARG A 319 1.82 0.65 -14.31
N ILE A 320 1.20 1.80 -14.06
CA ILE A 320 0.98 2.84 -15.07
C ILE A 320 2.31 3.23 -15.71
N ARG A 321 3.36 3.45 -14.91
CA ARG A 321 4.66 3.86 -15.42
C ARG A 321 5.39 2.76 -16.20
N SER A 322 5.22 1.48 -15.84
CA SER A 322 5.85 0.37 -16.55
C SER A 322 5.13 0.04 -17.85
N GLU A 323 3.80 0.01 -17.82
CA GLU A 323 2.99 -0.33 -18.99
C GLU A 323 2.96 0.82 -20.02
N ALA A 324 2.90 2.10 -19.59
CA ALA A 324 3.01 3.24 -20.49
C ALA A 324 4.38 3.30 -21.20
N PHE A 325 5.46 2.94 -20.52
CA PHE A 325 6.78 2.88 -21.13
C PHE A 325 6.89 1.74 -22.15
N ASP A 326 6.33 0.57 -21.85
CA ASP A 326 6.30 -0.59 -22.76
C ASP A 326 5.47 -0.29 -24.02
N PHE A 327 4.33 0.41 -23.86
CA PHE A 327 3.50 0.86 -24.97
C PHE A 327 4.22 1.89 -25.85
N ALA A 328 4.93 2.84 -25.25
CA ALA A 328 5.72 3.83 -25.98
C ALA A 328 6.87 3.17 -26.77
N LEU A 329 7.55 2.17 -26.19
CA LEU A 329 8.60 1.41 -26.88
C LEU A 329 8.03 0.60 -28.07
N ARG A 330 6.89 -0.07 -27.90
CA ARG A 330 6.25 -0.83 -28.98
C ARG A 330 5.81 0.06 -30.12
N ASN A 331 5.22 1.22 -29.83
CA ASN A 331 4.81 2.18 -30.84
C ASN A 331 6.00 2.83 -31.54
N GLY A 332 7.09 3.15 -30.80
CA GLY A 332 8.34 3.65 -31.38
C GLY A 332 9.03 2.64 -32.28
N ALA A 333 9.02 1.36 -31.90
CA ALA A 333 9.56 0.28 -32.73
C ALA A 333 8.70 0.00 -33.97
N ALA A 334 7.37 0.16 -33.88
CA ALA A 334 6.45 0.02 -35.00
C ALA A 334 6.53 1.18 -36.00
N ALA A 335 6.93 2.38 -35.53
CA ALA A 335 7.12 3.57 -36.39
C ALA A 335 8.38 3.52 -37.27
N GLY A 336 9.32 2.59 -37.04
CA GLY A 336 10.54 2.38 -37.83
C GLY A 336 11.51 3.55 -37.84
N PRO A 337 12.80 3.37 -38.21
CA PRO A 337 13.81 4.44 -38.23
C PRO A 337 13.68 5.39 -39.45
N GLY A 338 12.46 5.73 -39.86
CA GLY A 338 12.23 6.51 -41.10
C GLY A 338 11.16 7.62 -41.00
N ALA A 339 10.64 7.94 -39.82
CA ALA A 339 9.64 8.99 -39.65
C ALA A 339 10.19 10.17 -38.83
N THR A 340 11.26 10.81 -39.36
CA THR A 340 11.70 12.17 -38.95
C THR A 340 11.79 13.06 -40.15
#